data_68e88212ca17c7b09fb8c1d9bd0a46cb
#
_entry.id   68e88212ca17c7b09fb8c1d9bd0a46cb
#
_cell.length_a   1.000
_cell.length_b   1.000
_cell.length_c   1.000
_cell.angle_alpha   90.00
_cell.angle_beta   90.00
_cell.angle_gamma   90.00
#
_symmetry.space_group_name_H-M   'P 1'
#
loop_
_entity.id
_entity.type
_entity.pdbx_description
1 polymer ?
#
loop_
_entity_poly.entity_id
_entity_poly.type
_entity_poly.pdbx_seq_one_letter_code
_entity_poly.pdbx_strand_id
1 'polypeptide(L)'
;MLIKISQHFGISVDDLVKNEMQLTTNNKSKTNSRLWLIALPIFVLICVIAVGRNKHNSQSVNFSMKDDKTYKSNDAAQTSLTVAKGYFTVPKAGKLEVKVNATTDIGNLHLTIVDNNHHHYYQIDGDDLKDSQKLYFKSGDYCIRITADAYTEKVVSLDYNIKVNS
;
A
#
# COMPACT_ATOMS: atom_id res chain seq x y z
N MET A 1 -49.25 13.49 27.89
CA MET A 1 -48.38 13.98 26.81
C MET A 1 -49.05 13.92 25.44
N LEU A 2 -49.73 12.86 25.08
CA LEU A 2 -50.44 12.67 23.81
C LEU A 2 -51.55 13.71 23.54
N ILE A 3 -52.31 14.14 24.57
CA ILE A 3 -53.37 15.13 24.46
C ILE A 3 -52.88 16.52 24.01
N LYS A 4 -51.69 16.93 24.43
CA LYS A 4 -51.09 18.21 24.04
C LYS A 4 -50.63 18.22 22.59
N ILE A 5 -50.22 17.06 22.04
CA ILE A 5 -49.79 16.88 20.65
C ILE A 5 -51.00 16.92 19.72
N SER A 6 -52.08 16.23 20.09
CA SER A 6 -53.35 16.21 19.38
C SER A 6 -53.95 17.63 19.18
N GLN A 7 -53.91 18.46 20.24
CA GLN A 7 -54.40 19.85 20.18
C GLN A 7 -53.54 20.77 19.30
N HIS A 8 -52.24 20.50 19.19
CA HIS A 8 -51.33 21.33 18.40
C HIS A 8 -51.44 21.06 16.89
N PHE A 9 -51.77 19.83 16.52
CA PHE A 9 -51.86 19.41 15.11
C PHE A 9 -53.32 19.24 14.61
N GLY A 10 -54.33 19.50 15.45
CA GLY A 10 -55.77 19.37 15.09
C GLY A 10 -56.17 17.93 14.73
N ILE A 11 -55.45 16.92 15.20
CA ILE A 11 -55.68 15.50 14.92
C ILE A 11 -56.30 14.86 16.15
N SER A 12 -57.37 14.06 15.97
CA SER A 12 -58.00 13.33 17.11
C SER A 12 -57.03 12.29 17.68
N VAL A 13 -57.06 12.17 19.02
CA VAL A 13 -56.26 11.13 19.71
C VAL A 13 -56.66 9.73 19.22
N ASP A 14 -57.93 9.54 18.88
CA ASP A 14 -58.45 8.27 18.33
C ASP A 14 -57.87 7.94 16.95
N ASP A 15 -57.57 8.95 16.11
CA ASP A 15 -56.95 8.75 14.81
C ASP A 15 -55.49 8.39 14.94
N LEU A 16 -54.80 8.93 15.92
CA LEU A 16 -53.41 8.57 16.24
C LEU A 16 -53.30 7.11 16.71
N VAL A 17 -54.20 6.67 17.58
CA VAL A 17 -54.20 5.30 18.12
C VAL A 17 -54.64 4.29 17.04
N LYS A 18 -55.62 4.64 16.19
CA LYS A 18 -56.06 3.78 15.11
C LYS A 18 -54.98 3.59 14.02
N ASN A 19 -54.21 4.63 13.71
CA ASN A 19 -53.11 4.51 12.77
C ASN A 19 -51.99 3.60 13.28
N GLU A 20 -51.68 3.63 14.59
CA GLU A 20 -50.74 2.68 15.19
C GLU A 20 -51.24 1.25 15.16
N MET A 21 -52.54 1.03 15.40
CA MET A 21 -53.14 -0.32 15.33
C MET A 21 -53.24 -0.87 13.92
N GLN A 22 -53.37 -0.02 12.89
CA GLN A 22 -53.43 -0.47 11.51
C GLN A 22 -52.03 -0.85 10.95
N LEU A 23 -50.94 -0.31 11.52
CA LEU A 23 -49.59 -0.68 11.12
C LEU A 23 -49.15 -2.07 11.65
N THR A 24 -49.84 -2.62 12.64
CA THR A 24 -49.48 -3.91 13.24
C THR A 24 -50.31 -5.10 12.74
N THR A 25 -51.37 -4.92 11.92
CA THR A 25 -52.27 -6.02 11.59
C THR A 25 -52.44 -6.34 10.11
N ASN A 26 -51.71 -5.72 9.20
CA ASN A 26 -51.85 -6.11 7.79
C ASN A 26 -50.52 -6.18 7.03
N ASN A 27 -49.70 -7.18 7.39
CA ASN A 27 -48.76 -7.74 6.43
C ASN A 27 -48.60 -9.26 6.59
N LYS A 28 -49.72 -9.98 6.46
CA LYS A 28 -49.62 -11.30 5.85
C LYS A 28 -49.46 -11.09 4.36
N SER A 29 -48.33 -10.57 3.96
CA SER A 29 -47.82 -10.69 2.63
C SER A 29 -47.74 -12.19 2.34
N LYS A 30 -48.60 -12.67 1.45
CA LYS A 30 -48.39 -13.91 0.73
C LYS A 30 -47.04 -13.74 0.03
N THR A 31 -45.98 -14.11 0.70
CA THR A 31 -44.65 -14.19 0.11
C THR A 31 -44.79 -15.20 -1.02
N ASN A 32 -44.87 -14.71 -2.26
CA ASN A 32 -44.78 -15.53 -3.42
C ASN A 32 -43.44 -16.26 -3.32
N SER A 33 -43.51 -17.53 -2.91
CA SER A 33 -42.33 -18.41 -2.76
C SER A 33 -41.48 -18.48 -4.04
N ARG A 34 -42.08 -18.09 -5.19
CA ARG A 34 -41.40 -17.99 -6.47
C ARG A 34 -40.46 -16.78 -6.59
N LEU A 35 -40.73 -15.68 -5.89
CA LEU A 35 -39.81 -14.53 -5.86
C LEU A 35 -38.54 -14.80 -5.07
N TRP A 36 -38.60 -15.63 -4.05
CA TRP A 36 -37.43 -16.07 -3.27
C TRP A 36 -36.48 -16.95 -4.08
N LEU A 37 -37.03 -17.78 -4.99
CA LEU A 37 -36.24 -18.63 -5.88
C LEU A 37 -35.43 -17.83 -6.91
N ILE A 38 -35.85 -16.59 -7.22
CA ILE A 38 -35.14 -15.70 -8.15
C ILE A 38 -34.18 -14.75 -7.39
N ALA A 39 -34.58 -14.30 -6.19
CA ALA A 39 -33.76 -13.39 -5.40
C ALA A 39 -32.49 -14.04 -4.85
N LEU A 40 -32.53 -15.33 -4.49
CA LEU A 40 -31.39 -16.05 -3.92
C LEU A 40 -30.22 -16.21 -4.91
N PRO A 41 -30.40 -16.63 -6.17
CA PRO A 41 -29.31 -16.71 -7.12
C PRO A 41 -28.74 -15.34 -7.50
N ILE A 42 -29.58 -14.28 -7.52
CA ILE A 42 -29.09 -12.92 -7.77
C ILE A 42 -28.22 -12.44 -6.61
N PHE A 43 -28.60 -12.71 -5.37
CA PHE A 43 -27.81 -12.35 -4.19
C PHE A 43 -26.46 -13.10 -4.17
N VAL A 44 -26.47 -14.39 -4.49
CA VAL A 44 -25.23 -15.19 -4.61
C VAL A 44 -24.34 -14.64 -5.73
N LEU A 45 -24.91 -14.26 -6.88
CA LEU A 45 -24.15 -13.67 -7.98
C LEU A 45 -23.50 -12.33 -7.56
N ILE A 46 -24.21 -11.48 -6.84
CA ILE A 46 -23.69 -10.22 -6.31
C ILE A 46 -22.55 -10.48 -5.33
N CYS A 47 -22.70 -11.46 -4.44
CA CYS A 47 -21.64 -11.84 -3.49
C CYS A 47 -20.40 -12.38 -4.21
N VAL A 48 -20.57 -13.22 -5.24
CA VAL A 48 -19.44 -13.73 -6.04
C VAL A 48 -18.72 -12.60 -6.78
N ILE A 49 -19.46 -11.64 -7.33
CA ILE A 49 -18.86 -10.46 -8.00
C ILE A 49 -18.14 -9.57 -6.97
N ALA A 50 -18.71 -9.37 -5.78
CA ALA A 50 -18.08 -8.57 -4.73
C ALA A 50 -16.78 -9.23 -4.20
N VAL A 51 -16.78 -10.54 -4.00
CA VAL A 51 -15.59 -11.30 -3.59
C VAL A 51 -14.56 -11.37 -4.73
N GLY A 52 -15.01 -11.52 -5.98
CA GLY A 52 -14.12 -11.52 -7.16
C GLY A 52 -13.44 -10.17 -7.39
N ARG A 53 -14.13 -9.05 -7.14
CA ARG A 53 -13.56 -7.70 -7.25
C ARG A 53 -12.54 -7.40 -6.16
N ASN A 54 -12.66 -7.98 -4.97
CA ASN A 54 -11.67 -7.81 -3.89
C ASN A 54 -10.36 -8.57 -4.11
N LYS A 55 -10.29 -9.50 -5.07
CA LYS A 55 -9.08 -10.27 -5.36
C LYS A 55 -8.09 -9.57 -6.32
N HIS A 56 -8.45 -8.44 -6.93
CA HIS A 56 -7.63 -7.84 -8.01
C HIS A 56 -6.98 -6.49 -7.68
N ASN A 57 -6.99 -6.05 -6.42
CA ASN A 57 -6.14 -4.93 -6.01
C ASN A 57 -4.93 -5.43 -5.19
N SER A 58 -4.20 -6.40 -5.70
CA SER A 58 -2.80 -6.58 -5.33
C SER A 58 -2.03 -5.44 -6.01
N GLN A 59 -1.91 -4.31 -5.35
CA GLN A 59 -0.96 -3.28 -5.72
C GLN A 59 0.43 -3.91 -5.64
N SER A 60 0.94 -4.36 -6.79
CA SER A 60 2.28 -4.91 -6.90
C SER A 60 3.28 -3.78 -6.70
N VAL A 61 4.28 -4.02 -5.84
CA VAL A 61 5.43 -3.14 -5.74
C VAL A 61 6.30 -3.39 -6.98
N ASN A 62 6.59 -2.34 -7.73
CA ASN A 62 7.51 -2.39 -8.85
C ASN A 62 8.35 -1.11 -8.82
N PHE A 63 9.47 -1.18 -8.14
CA PHE A 63 10.42 -0.08 -8.04
C PHE A 63 11.70 -0.45 -8.80
N SER A 64 12.24 0.50 -9.55
CA SER A 64 13.52 0.34 -10.23
C SER A 64 14.27 1.66 -10.26
N MET A 65 15.55 1.62 -9.92
CA MET A 65 16.47 2.73 -10.11
C MET A 65 17.73 2.21 -10.81
N LYS A 66 18.11 2.93 -11.86
CA LYS A 66 19.30 2.60 -12.67
C LYS A 66 19.95 3.88 -13.11
N ASP A 67 21.26 3.94 -13.02
CA ASP A 67 22.05 5.03 -13.55
C ASP A 67 23.49 4.57 -13.79
N ASP A 68 24.17 5.27 -14.69
CA ASP A 68 25.61 5.15 -14.97
C ASP A 68 26.17 6.57 -14.90
N LYS A 69 26.94 6.85 -13.86
CA LYS A 69 27.45 8.20 -13.59
C LYS A 69 28.92 8.21 -13.27
N THR A 70 29.56 9.24 -13.82
CA THR A 70 30.91 9.62 -13.42
C THR A 70 30.82 10.85 -12.52
N TYR A 71 31.27 10.71 -11.27
CA TYR A 71 31.36 11.80 -10.32
C TYR A 71 32.74 12.45 -10.40
N LYS A 72 32.76 13.77 -10.48
CA LYS A 72 33.99 14.55 -10.37
C LYS A 72 33.97 15.27 -9.02
N SER A 73 34.89 14.95 -8.15
CA SER A 73 35.08 15.68 -6.91
C SER A 73 35.91 16.94 -7.19
N ASN A 74 35.40 18.10 -6.84
CA ASN A 74 36.14 19.35 -6.88
C ASN A 74 36.91 19.61 -5.59
N ASP A 75 36.59 18.87 -4.51
CA ASP A 75 37.10 19.10 -3.17
C ASP A 75 37.84 17.89 -2.61
N ALA A 76 38.79 18.14 -1.73
CA ALA A 76 39.58 17.13 -1.05
C ALA A 76 38.70 16.15 -0.30
N ALA A 77 39.02 14.86 -0.47
CA ALA A 77 38.65 13.68 0.30
C ALA A 77 37.35 13.83 1.14
N GLN A 78 36.21 13.63 0.54
CA GLN A 78 34.98 13.36 1.30
C GLN A 78 35.04 11.92 1.82
N THR A 79 34.84 11.71 3.12
CA THR A 79 34.84 10.39 3.75
C THR A 79 33.61 9.56 3.41
N SER A 80 32.54 10.19 2.93
CA SER A 80 31.33 9.51 2.49
C SER A 80 30.48 10.44 1.62
N LEU A 81 29.99 9.96 0.50
CA LEU A 81 29.10 10.67 -0.41
C LEU A 81 27.83 9.87 -0.65
N THR A 82 26.66 10.50 -0.46
CA THR A 82 25.41 9.91 -0.93
C THR A 82 25.31 10.04 -2.44
N VAL A 83 25.39 8.93 -3.12
CA VAL A 83 25.42 8.83 -4.57
C VAL A 83 24.03 8.84 -5.16
N ALA A 84 23.12 8.06 -4.57
CA ALA A 84 21.75 7.94 -5.03
C ALA A 84 20.79 7.69 -3.87
N LYS A 85 19.56 8.19 -4.05
CA LYS A 85 18.40 7.89 -3.19
C LYS A 85 17.20 7.56 -4.04
N GLY A 86 16.44 6.55 -3.61
CA GLY A 86 15.16 6.21 -4.19
C GLY A 86 14.13 5.98 -3.08
N TYR A 87 12.86 6.20 -3.39
CA TYR A 87 11.76 6.00 -2.45
C TYR A 87 10.71 5.10 -3.07
N PHE A 88 10.19 4.16 -2.30
CA PHE A 88 9.09 3.31 -2.70
C PHE A 88 8.14 3.06 -1.55
N THR A 89 6.87 2.80 -1.89
CA THR A 89 5.82 2.50 -0.92
C THR A 89 5.42 1.04 -1.04
N VAL A 90 5.32 0.36 0.09
CA VAL A 90 4.77 -0.99 0.20
C VAL A 90 3.33 -0.88 0.72
N PRO A 91 2.32 -1.04 -0.14
CA PRO A 91 0.93 -0.80 0.24
C PRO A 91 0.39 -1.89 1.19
N LYS A 92 0.91 -3.11 1.06
CA LYS A 92 0.54 -4.26 1.88
C LYS A 92 1.76 -5.07 2.27
N ALA A 93 1.87 -5.39 3.56
CA ALA A 93 2.96 -6.21 4.08
C ALA A 93 3.09 -7.54 3.32
N GLY A 94 4.33 -7.90 2.96
CA GLY A 94 4.61 -9.10 2.19
C GLY A 94 6.08 -9.30 1.88
N LYS A 95 6.38 -10.37 1.15
CA LYS A 95 7.73 -10.66 0.67
C LYS A 95 7.96 -9.95 -0.66
N LEU A 96 9.02 -9.16 -0.75
CA LEU A 96 9.49 -8.51 -1.96
C LEU A 96 10.86 -9.06 -2.33
N GLU A 97 11.11 -9.20 -3.62
CA GLU A 97 12.43 -9.53 -4.14
C GLU A 97 13.24 -8.24 -4.32
N VAL A 98 14.37 -8.15 -3.64
CA VAL A 98 15.36 -7.07 -3.77
C VAL A 98 16.49 -7.60 -4.62
N LYS A 99 16.71 -6.96 -5.79
CA LYS A 99 17.84 -7.25 -6.68
C LYS A 99 18.77 -6.05 -6.73
N VAL A 100 20.03 -6.30 -6.44
CA VAL A 100 21.08 -5.29 -6.43
C VAL A 100 22.16 -5.70 -7.43
N ASN A 101 22.54 -4.76 -8.28
CA ASN A 101 23.74 -4.82 -9.09
C ASN A 101 24.32 -3.41 -9.10
N ALA A 102 25.43 -3.20 -8.41
CA ALA A 102 26.08 -1.90 -8.34
C ALA A 102 27.59 -2.08 -8.23
N THR A 103 28.33 -1.35 -9.06
CA THR A 103 29.79 -1.41 -9.11
C THR A 103 30.37 -0.02 -9.06
N THR A 104 31.55 0.09 -8.45
CA THR A 104 32.37 1.30 -8.48
C THR A 104 33.81 0.92 -8.89
N ASP A 105 34.47 1.83 -9.56
CA ASP A 105 35.89 1.66 -9.93
C ASP A 105 36.82 2.00 -8.75
N ILE A 106 36.35 2.74 -7.73
CA ILE A 106 37.16 3.17 -6.58
C ILE A 106 36.31 3.18 -5.30
N GLY A 107 36.90 2.66 -4.20
CA GLY A 107 36.30 2.65 -2.87
C GLY A 107 35.21 1.58 -2.69
N ASN A 108 34.42 1.70 -1.67
CA ASN A 108 33.29 0.82 -1.38
C ASN A 108 31.95 1.53 -1.49
N LEU A 109 30.95 0.79 -1.91
CA LEU A 109 29.54 1.19 -1.87
C LEU A 109 28.88 0.60 -0.65
N HIS A 110 27.99 1.38 -0.06
CA HIS A 110 27.10 0.93 0.99
C HIS A 110 25.66 1.15 0.50
N LEU A 111 24.93 0.07 0.30
CA LEU A 111 23.52 0.13 -0.07
C LEU A 111 22.66 -0.25 1.14
N THR A 112 21.75 0.62 1.49
CA THR A 112 20.82 0.40 2.59
C THR A 112 19.38 0.62 2.16
N ILE A 113 18.44 -0.18 2.72
CA ILE A 113 17.00 0.06 2.65
C ILE A 113 16.50 0.27 4.07
N VAL A 114 15.91 1.44 4.32
CA VAL A 114 15.38 1.81 5.63
C VAL A 114 13.93 2.26 5.53
N ASP A 115 13.16 2.10 6.62
CA ASP A 115 11.84 2.71 6.76
C ASP A 115 11.93 4.17 7.27
N ASN A 116 10.78 4.81 7.44
CA ASN A 116 10.69 6.18 7.96
C ASN A 116 11.18 6.31 9.42
N ASN A 117 11.30 5.21 10.16
CA ASN A 117 11.83 5.17 11.52
C ASN A 117 13.32 4.82 11.55
N HIS A 118 13.97 4.76 10.38
CA HIS A 118 15.38 4.41 10.21
C HIS A 118 15.71 2.97 10.59
N HIS A 119 14.74 2.06 10.63
CA HIS A 119 15.02 0.64 10.78
C HIS A 119 15.57 0.09 9.47
N HIS A 120 16.68 -0.65 9.57
CA HIS A 120 17.32 -1.29 8.45
C HIS A 120 16.58 -2.58 8.07
N TYR A 121 16.16 -2.68 6.80
CA TYR A 121 15.57 -3.88 6.20
C TYR A 121 16.54 -4.65 5.33
N TYR A 122 17.51 -3.94 4.78
CA TYR A 122 18.55 -4.51 3.93
C TYR A 122 19.81 -3.66 3.98
N GLN A 123 20.98 -4.33 3.98
CA GLN A 123 22.29 -3.68 3.87
C GLN A 123 23.24 -4.61 3.15
N ILE A 124 24.03 -4.05 2.23
CA ILE A 124 25.14 -4.71 1.57
C ILE A 124 26.26 -3.71 1.30
N ASP A 125 27.50 -4.14 1.47
CA ASP A 125 28.70 -3.31 1.36
C ASP A 125 29.71 -3.98 0.45
N GLY A 126 30.46 -3.22 -0.34
CA GLY A 126 31.52 -3.69 -1.24
C GLY A 126 31.74 -2.80 -2.46
N ASP A 127 32.66 -3.16 -3.30
CA ASP A 127 32.98 -2.47 -4.58
C ASP A 127 32.19 -3.05 -5.76
N ASP A 128 31.77 -4.31 -5.69
CA ASP A 128 30.93 -5.02 -6.66
C ASP A 128 29.78 -5.71 -5.93
N LEU A 129 28.64 -5.01 -5.86
CA LEU A 129 27.45 -5.46 -5.17
C LEU A 129 26.56 -6.26 -6.12
N LYS A 130 26.48 -7.57 -5.92
CA LYS A 130 25.58 -8.45 -6.67
C LYS A 130 24.79 -9.30 -5.70
N ASP A 131 23.48 -9.02 -5.55
CA ASP A 131 22.63 -9.77 -4.64
C ASP A 131 21.19 -9.86 -5.13
N SER A 132 20.50 -10.93 -4.73
CA SER A 132 19.08 -11.13 -4.97
C SER A 132 18.46 -11.88 -3.82
N GLN A 133 17.66 -11.19 -3.01
CA GLN A 133 17.04 -11.75 -1.80
C GLN A 133 15.54 -11.46 -1.77
N LYS A 134 14.79 -12.40 -1.17
CA LYS A 134 13.38 -12.21 -0.83
C LYS A 134 13.26 -11.82 0.65
N LEU A 135 12.91 -10.58 0.90
CA LEU A 135 12.79 -10.00 2.24
C LEU A 135 11.35 -9.66 2.57
N TYR A 136 11.00 -9.73 3.86
CA TYR A 136 9.67 -9.34 4.31
C TYR A 136 9.63 -7.85 4.65
N PHE A 137 8.73 -7.11 4.00
CA PHE A 137 8.47 -5.70 4.25
C PHE A 137 7.09 -5.52 4.91
N LYS A 138 7.01 -4.63 5.89
CA LYS A 138 5.74 -4.13 6.42
C LYS A 138 5.13 -3.16 5.42
N SER A 139 3.83 -2.84 5.56
CA SER A 139 3.26 -1.74 4.80
C SER A 139 3.84 -0.41 5.27
N GLY A 140 4.20 0.48 4.35
CA GLY A 140 4.84 1.76 4.67
C GLY A 140 5.77 2.25 3.56
N ASP A 141 6.45 3.36 3.84
CA ASP A 141 7.39 3.99 2.93
C ASP A 141 8.82 3.64 3.28
N TYR A 142 9.62 3.45 2.25
CA TYR A 142 11.00 3.03 2.33
C TYR A 142 11.92 3.92 1.51
N CYS A 143 13.14 4.10 2.00
CA CYS A 143 14.21 4.78 1.31
C CYS A 143 15.33 3.80 0.98
N ILE A 144 15.71 3.72 -0.28
CA ILE A 144 16.96 3.10 -0.73
C ILE A 144 18.01 4.19 -0.81
N ARG A 145 19.17 3.93 -0.23
CA ARG A 145 20.32 4.85 -0.28
C ARG A 145 21.55 4.09 -0.69
N ILE A 146 22.29 4.67 -1.64
CA ILE A 146 23.66 4.28 -1.98
C ILE A 146 24.58 5.37 -1.50
N THR A 147 25.53 5.02 -0.66
CA THR A 147 26.65 5.87 -0.29
C THR A 147 27.95 5.22 -0.74
N ALA A 148 28.90 6.05 -1.09
CA ALA A 148 30.27 5.59 -1.36
C ALA A 148 31.20 6.27 -0.39
N ASP A 149 32.18 5.54 0.13
CA ASP A 149 33.20 6.03 1.04
C ASP A 149 34.53 6.20 0.34
N ALA A 150 35.38 6.99 0.97
CA ALA A 150 36.78 7.18 0.61
C ALA A 150 37.04 7.62 -0.85
N TYR A 151 36.34 8.64 -1.33
CA TYR A 151 36.76 9.32 -2.56
C TYR A 151 38.08 10.04 -2.36
N THR A 152 39.17 9.33 -2.62
CA THR A 152 40.51 9.92 -2.70
C THR A 152 40.82 10.43 -4.09
N GLU A 153 40.06 9.98 -5.09
CA GLU A 153 40.26 10.25 -6.49
C GLU A 153 39.31 11.33 -7.01
N LYS A 154 39.77 12.10 -8.01
CA LYS A 154 38.99 13.20 -8.59
C LYS A 154 37.80 12.76 -9.44
N VAL A 155 37.83 11.52 -9.91
CA VAL A 155 36.81 10.94 -10.82
C VAL A 155 36.50 9.54 -10.35
N VAL A 156 35.21 9.25 -10.10
CA VAL A 156 34.73 7.92 -9.72
C VAL A 156 33.58 7.55 -10.63
N SER A 157 33.65 6.38 -11.23
CA SER A 157 32.61 5.80 -12.07
C SER A 157 31.73 4.88 -11.22
N LEU A 158 30.44 5.02 -11.36
CA LEU A 158 29.44 4.23 -10.65
C LEU A 158 28.35 3.78 -11.62
N ASP A 159 28.15 2.47 -11.71
CA ASP A 159 26.99 1.87 -12.37
C ASP A 159 26.11 1.18 -11.32
N TYR A 160 24.81 1.40 -11.36
CA TYR A 160 23.87 0.69 -10.49
C TYR A 160 22.55 0.39 -11.17
N ASN A 161 21.99 -0.78 -10.85
CA ASN A 161 20.66 -1.23 -11.23
C ASN A 161 20.02 -1.95 -10.04
N ILE A 162 19.05 -1.31 -9.39
CA ILE A 162 18.38 -1.82 -8.22
C ILE A 162 16.91 -1.97 -8.53
N LYS A 163 16.35 -3.12 -8.16
CA LYS A 163 14.91 -3.42 -8.34
C LYS A 163 14.32 -3.96 -7.05
N VAL A 164 13.09 -3.55 -6.76
CA VAL A 164 12.27 -4.11 -5.66
C VAL A 164 10.91 -4.46 -6.24
N ASN A 165 10.58 -5.75 -6.27
CA ASN A 165 9.38 -6.28 -6.90
C ASN A 165 8.63 -7.23 -5.98
N SER A 166 7.28 -7.27 -6.12
CA SER A 166 6.42 -8.26 -5.44
C SER A 166 6.19 -9.49 -6.30
#